data_09c397949fc0f391685fa525c4a8171c
#
_entry.id   09c397949fc0f391685fa525c4a8171c
#
_cell.length_a   1.000
_cell.length_b   1.000
_cell.length_c   1.000
_cell.angle_alpha   90.00
_cell.angle_beta   90.00
_cell.angle_gamma   90.00
#
_symmetry.space_group_name_H-M   'P 1'
#
loop_
_entity.id
_entity.type
_entity.pdbx_description
1 polymer ?
#
loop_
_entity_poly.entity_id
_entity_poly.type
_entity_poly.pdbx_seq_one_letter_code
_entity_poly.pdbx_strand_id
1 'polypeptide(L)'
;ACNYDANASIDNGSCNFDCNGCMDMTACNYDEFATQDDGSCQENDVCGVCGGDNTTCGGCTDASACNYDAAATIDNGSCQENDVCGVCGGDGTTCSGCTDPEACNYDAAATQDDGSCILGGTGVIINILTDNYPAETTWSLTDDATGAAVASGGPYVDVASAVQEVVCVGDGCYTFTINDAFGDGLCCGFGTGSYDLTVDGAVLTTGGEFADSESTQFCIGEGFGCTDATACNYDPAAINDNGSCNFDCAGCMDATACNYDA
;
A
#
# COMPACT_ATOMS: atom_id res chain seq x y z
N ALA A 1 47.22 -31.46 32.72
CA ALA A 1 46.91 -31.43 31.28
C ALA A 1 45.55 -30.78 31.06
N CYS A 2 45.42 -29.94 30.07
CA CYS A 2 44.19 -29.22 29.72
C CYS A 2 43.06 -30.16 29.26
N ASN A 3 43.41 -31.31 28.75
CA ASN A 3 42.52 -32.36 28.29
C ASN A 3 42.52 -33.58 29.22
N TYR A 4 42.64 -33.35 30.53
CA TYR A 4 42.58 -34.43 31.51
C TYR A 4 41.16 -35.04 31.55
N ASP A 5 41.10 -36.36 31.34
CA ASP A 5 39.86 -37.11 31.50
C ASP A 5 39.98 -38.01 32.77
N ALA A 6 39.19 -37.67 33.78
CA ALA A 6 39.18 -38.40 35.06
C ALA A 6 38.65 -39.84 34.94
N ASN A 7 37.99 -40.19 33.82
CA ASN A 7 37.44 -41.53 33.57
C ASN A 7 38.37 -42.41 32.71
N ALA A 8 39.47 -41.82 32.18
CA ALA A 8 40.42 -42.60 31.40
C ALA A 8 41.21 -43.53 32.31
N SER A 9 41.20 -44.84 31.99
CA SER A 9 41.95 -45.87 32.72
C SER A 9 43.29 -46.21 32.07
N ILE A 10 43.59 -45.67 30.90
CA ILE A 10 44.84 -45.88 30.14
C ILE A 10 45.26 -44.55 29.54
N ASP A 11 46.51 -44.14 29.82
CA ASP A 11 47.07 -42.97 29.16
C ASP A 11 47.42 -43.31 27.69
N ASN A 12 46.86 -42.58 26.75
CA ASN A 12 47.13 -42.73 25.33
C ASN A 12 48.21 -41.78 24.81
N GLY A 13 48.83 -41.01 25.68
CA GLY A 13 49.86 -40.03 25.35
C GLY A 13 49.31 -38.73 24.71
N SER A 14 48.00 -38.50 24.77
CA SER A 14 47.40 -37.29 24.21
C SER A 14 47.34 -36.10 25.17
N CYS A 15 47.95 -36.20 26.36
CA CYS A 15 47.97 -35.12 27.33
C CYS A 15 48.57 -33.85 26.73
N ASN A 16 47.83 -32.76 26.75
CA ASN A 16 48.30 -31.43 26.36
C ASN A 16 48.56 -30.60 27.61
N PHE A 17 49.74 -29.97 27.69
CA PHE A 17 50.17 -29.13 28.79
C PHE A 17 50.28 -27.64 28.40
N ASP A 18 50.13 -27.33 27.12
CA ASP A 18 50.09 -25.95 26.60
C ASP A 18 48.64 -25.45 26.61
N CYS A 19 48.14 -25.17 27.81
CA CYS A 19 46.78 -24.74 28.05
C CYS A 19 46.69 -23.22 27.86
N ASN A 20 46.46 -22.80 26.64
CA ASN A 20 46.23 -21.40 26.31
C ASN A 20 44.75 -21.05 26.48
N GLY A 21 44.43 -19.96 27.13
CA GLY A 21 43.05 -19.48 27.36
C GLY A 21 43.04 -18.25 28.26
N CYS A 22 41.86 -17.76 28.55
CA CYS A 22 41.69 -16.61 29.41
C CYS A 22 41.96 -16.98 30.88
N MET A 23 42.96 -16.34 31.50
CA MET A 23 43.30 -16.53 32.90
C MET A 23 42.69 -15.51 33.87
N ASP A 24 41.92 -14.54 33.39
CA ASP A 24 41.22 -13.56 34.22
C ASP A 24 39.94 -14.17 34.78
N MET A 25 39.88 -14.39 36.08
CA MET A 25 38.71 -14.94 36.79
C MET A 25 37.47 -14.04 36.72
N THR A 26 37.62 -12.79 36.31
CA THR A 26 36.49 -11.85 36.13
C THR A 26 35.94 -11.88 34.73
N ALA A 27 36.66 -12.44 33.78
CA ALA A 27 36.22 -12.58 32.40
C ALA A 27 35.12 -13.64 32.26
N CYS A 28 34.19 -13.40 31.39
CA CYS A 28 33.04 -14.30 31.12
C CYS A 28 33.45 -15.61 30.43
N ASN A 29 34.61 -15.63 29.79
CA ASN A 29 35.21 -16.79 29.13
C ASN A 29 36.45 -17.30 29.90
N TYR A 30 36.52 -17.09 31.24
CA TYR A 30 37.56 -17.64 32.07
C TYR A 30 37.72 -19.15 31.90
N ASP A 31 38.95 -19.60 31.67
CA ASP A 31 39.29 -21.02 31.60
C ASP A 31 40.15 -21.43 32.84
N GLU A 32 39.57 -22.21 33.73
CA GLU A 32 40.20 -22.67 34.94
C GLU A 32 41.43 -23.60 34.70
N PHE A 33 41.51 -24.15 33.50
CA PHE A 33 42.60 -25.05 33.11
C PHE A 33 43.73 -24.36 32.34
N ALA A 34 43.52 -23.08 31.96
CA ALA A 34 44.55 -22.31 31.28
C ALA A 34 45.78 -22.14 32.17
N THR A 35 46.97 -22.39 31.63
CA THR A 35 48.26 -22.17 32.28
C THR A 35 49.04 -21.04 31.64
N GLN A 36 48.56 -20.54 30.51
CA GLN A 36 49.13 -19.42 29.78
C GLN A 36 47.99 -18.56 29.24
N ASP A 37 48.04 -17.27 29.56
CA ASP A 37 47.09 -16.30 29.02
C ASP A 37 47.37 -16.07 27.53
N ASP A 38 46.36 -16.23 26.68
CA ASP A 38 46.42 -16.05 25.23
C ASP A 38 45.86 -14.72 24.79
N GLY A 39 45.42 -13.86 25.71
CA GLY A 39 44.82 -12.58 25.46
C GLY A 39 43.35 -12.66 24.95
N SER A 40 42.72 -13.83 25.10
CA SER A 40 41.34 -14.04 24.64
C SER A 40 40.26 -13.61 25.63
N CYS A 41 40.65 -13.05 26.79
CA CYS A 41 39.72 -12.66 27.83
C CYS A 41 38.68 -11.65 27.33
N GLN A 42 37.44 -11.95 27.62
CA GLN A 42 36.29 -11.13 27.25
C GLN A 42 35.46 -10.76 28.48
N GLU A 43 34.90 -9.58 28.48
CA GLU A 43 33.94 -9.16 29.48
C GLU A 43 32.50 -9.36 28.98
N ASN A 44 31.54 -9.49 29.87
CA ASN A 44 30.14 -9.40 29.49
C ASN A 44 29.83 -7.96 29.05
N ASP A 45 29.10 -7.86 27.95
CA ASP A 45 28.48 -6.59 27.61
C ASP A 45 27.34 -6.23 28.58
N VAL A 46 26.72 -5.06 28.44
CA VAL A 46 25.62 -4.61 29.30
C VAL A 46 24.37 -5.49 29.18
N CYS A 47 24.29 -6.31 28.14
CA CYS A 47 23.23 -7.30 27.91
C CYS A 47 23.57 -8.66 28.57
N GLY A 48 24.76 -8.83 29.17
CA GLY A 48 25.22 -10.07 29.78
C GLY A 48 25.77 -11.08 28.75
N VAL A 49 26.02 -10.65 27.52
CA VAL A 49 26.61 -11.48 26.47
C VAL A 49 28.12 -11.37 26.53
N CYS A 50 28.81 -12.50 26.67
CA CYS A 50 30.28 -12.57 26.71
C CYS A 50 30.86 -12.08 25.37
N GLY A 51 31.66 -10.99 25.43
CA GLY A 51 32.26 -10.37 24.26
C GLY A 51 31.24 -9.71 23.32
N GLY A 52 30.03 -9.42 23.80
CA GLY A 52 28.98 -8.78 23.04
C GLY A 52 29.23 -7.30 22.73
N ASP A 53 28.43 -6.73 21.88
CA ASP A 53 28.53 -5.36 21.40
C ASP A 53 27.40 -4.44 21.89
N ASN A 54 26.66 -4.88 22.91
CA ASN A 54 25.52 -4.18 23.51
C ASN A 54 24.25 -4.09 22.59
N THR A 55 24.21 -4.85 21.50
CA THR A 55 23.07 -4.75 20.56
C THR A 55 21.91 -5.69 20.90
N THR A 56 22.17 -6.79 21.61
CA THR A 56 21.19 -7.85 21.86
C THR A 56 20.08 -7.47 22.83
N CYS A 57 20.25 -6.41 23.64
CA CYS A 57 19.24 -5.88 24.55
C CYS A 57 18.90 -4.40 24.26
N GLY A 58 19.32 -3.90 23.11
CA GLY A 58 19.00 -2.56 22.66
C GLY A 58 17.64 -2.49 21.99
N GLY A 59 16.80 -1.56 22.39
CA GLY A 59 15.47 -1.33 21.81
C GLY A 59 14.86 -0.06 22.36
N CYS A 60 13.61 0.19 22.06
CA CYS A 60 12.88 1.31 22.67
C CYS A 60 12.46 0.95 24.09
N THR A 61 12.95 1.72 25.08
CA THR A 61 12.64 1.51 26.50
C THR A 61 11.53 2.42 27.03
N ASP A 62 10.99 3.31 26.19
CA ASP A 62 9.87 4.17 26.56
C ASP A 62 8.55 3.41 26.44
N ALA A 63 7.88 3.15 27.55
CA ALA A 63 6.60 2.44 27.59
C ALA A 63 5.44 3.20 26.93
N SER A 64 5.60 4.48 26.61
CA SER A 64 4.63 5.29 25.87
C SER A 64 4.82 5.20 24.35
N ALA A 65 5.98 4.76 23.90
CA ALA A 65 6.27 4.59 22.50
C ALA A 65 5.50 3.42 21.89
N CYS A 66 5.07 3.57 20.65
CA CYS A 66 4.30 2.54 19.94
C CYS A 66 5.12 1.28 19.60
N ASN A 67 6.44 1.41 19.53
CA ASN A 67 7.39 0.31 19.32
C ASN A 67 8.17 -0.06 20.60
N TYR A 68 7.56 0.16 21.77
CA TYR A 68 8.14 -0.25 23.05
C TYR A 68 8.53 -1.73 23.05
N ASP A 69 9.77 -2.01 23.47
CA ASP A 69 10.28 -3.35 23.65
C ASP A 69 10.49 -3.64 25.14
N ALA A 70 9.62 -4.47 25.72
CA ALA A 70 9.73 -4.85 27.14
C ALA A 70 10.97 -5.68 27.48
N ALA A 71 11.67 -6.24 26.49
CA ALA A 71 12.89 -6.99 26.67
C ALA A 71 14.14 -6.09 26.59
N ALA A 72 14.03 -4.89 26.04
CA ALA A 72 15.12 -3.94 25.96
C ALA A 72 15.49 -3.40 27.35
N THR A 73 16.78 -3.38 27.65
CA THR A 73 17.34 -2.79 28.87
C THR A 73 18.16 -1.53 28.58
N ILE A 74 18.42 -1.27 27.31
CA ILE A 74 19.17 -0.09 26.82
C ILE A 74 18.35 0.57 25.73
N ASP A 75 18.11 1.86 25.90
CA ASP A 75 17.52 2.66 24.84
C ASP A 75 18.54 2.87 23.70
N ASN A 76 18.17 2.43 22.51
CA ASN A 76 18.99 2.57 21.29
C ASN A 76 18.57 3.77 20.44
N GLY A 77 17.66 4.63 20.94
CA GLY A 77 17.14 5.78 20.25
C GLY A 77 16.11 5.44 19.15
N SER A 78 15.58 4.20 19.13
CA SER A 78 14.60 3.77 18.11
C SER A 78 13.15 4.06 18.48
N CYS A 79 12.88 4.68 19.64
CA CYS A 79 11.52 4.97 20.08
C CYS A 79 10.77 5.82 19.05
N GLN A 80 9.55 5.39 18.75
CA GLN A 80 8.63 6.05 17.83
C GLN A 80 7.30 6.33 18.52
N GLU A 81 6.67 7.43 18.14
CA GLU A 81 5.30 7.73 18.56
C GLU A 81 4.33 7.37 17.44
N ASN A 82 3.06 7.15 17.80
CA ASN A 82 2.00 7.09 16.79
C ASN A 82 1.82 8.47 16.17
N ASP A 83 1.67 8.49 14.85
CA ASP A 83 1.20 9.68 14.15
C ASP A 83 -0.29 9.96 14.44
N VAL A 84 -0.84 10.99 13.84
CA VAL A 84 -2.26 11.38 13.99
C VAL A 84 -3.23 10.30 13.46
N CYS A 85 -2.74 9.39 12.62
CA CYS A 85 -3.48 8.25 12.07
C CYS A 85 -3.37 6.99 12.94
N GLY A 86 -2.56 7.02 14.00
CA GLY A 86 -2.31 5.87 14.87
C GLY A 86 -1.26 4.90 14.31
N VAL A 87 -0.53 5.30 13.27
CA VAL A 87 0.55 4.50 12.68
C VAL A 87 1.86 4.80 13.42
N CYS A 88 2.51 3.75 13.90
CA CYS A 88 3.76 3.87 14.64
C CYS A 88 4.88 4.39 13.72
N GLY A 89 5.43 5.58 14.07
CA GLY A 89 6.45 6.24 13.26
C GLY A 89 5.98 6.74 11.91
N GLY A 90 4.65 6.82 11.70
CA GLY A 90 4.04 7.34 10.49
C GLY A 90 4.24 8.85 10.34
N ASP A 91 3.90 9.36 9.17
CA ASP A 91 3.99 10.78 8.81
C ASP A 91 2.64 11.50 8.82
N GLY A 92 1.56 10.80 9.21
CA GLY A 92 0.21 11.35 9.26
C GLY A 92 -0.52 11.35 7.92
N THR A 93 0.05 10.78 6.86
CA THR A 93 -0.56 10.82 5.52
C THR A 93 -1.59 9.72 5.27
N THR A 94 -1.52 8.61 5.99
CA THR A 94 -2.37 7.42 5.75
C THR A 94 -3.85 7.63 6.07
N CYS A 95 -4.22 8.68 6.80
CA CYS A 95 -5.60 9.03 7.12
C CYS A 95 -5.94 10.48 6.75
N SER A 96 -5.06 11.15 5.98
CA SER A 96 -5.27 12.51 5.52
C SER A 96 -5.99 12.51 4.18
N GLY A 97 -6.97 13.38 4.05
CA GLY A 97 -7.79 13.55 2.86
C GLY A 97 -8.91 14.51 3.11
N CYS A 98 -9.79 14.68 2.13
CA CYS A 98 -10.97 15.51 2.30
C CYS A 98 -12.01 14.82 3.19
N THR A 99 -12.35 15.44 4.32
CA THR A 99 -13.35 14.93 5.29
C THR A 99 -14.74 15.53 5.12
N ASP A 100 -14.95 16.44 4.18
CA ASP A 100 -16.25 17.06 3.91
C ASP A 100 -17.09 16.16 2.98
N PRO A 101 -18.22 15.60 3.45
CA PRO A 101 -19.05 14.70 2.63
C PRO A 101 -19.75 15.40 1.46
N GLU A 102 -19.77 16.74 1.40
CA GLU A 102 -20.30 17.50 0.28
C GLU A 102 -19.21 17.81 -0.79
N ALA A 103 -17.96 17.50 -0.50
CA ALA A 103 -16.88 17.67 -1.45
C ALA A 103 -16.86 16.54 -2.48
N CYS A 104 -16.58 16.88 -3.71
CA CYS A 104 -16.45 15.95 -4.82
C CYS A 104 -15.39 14.87 -4.60
N ASN A 105 -14.31 15.21 -3.91
CA ASN A 105 -13.21 14.33 -3.56
C ASN A 105 -13.26 13.87 -2.08
N TYR A 106 -14.46 13.75 -1.52
CA TYR A 106 -14.65 13.22 -0.18
C TYR A 106 -14.01 11.82 -0.04
N ASP A 107 -13.19 11.66 0.98
CA ASP A 107 -12.60 10.38 1.36
C ASP A 107 -13.20 9.88 2.68
N ALA A 108 -14.03 8.85 2.61
CA ALA A 108 -14.68 8.24 3.79
C ALA A 108 -13.67 7.58 4.77
N ALA A 109 -12.45 7.29 4.32
CA ALA A 109 -11.38 6.74 5.14
C ALA A 109 -10.55 7.83 5.84
N ALA A 110 -10.60 9.06 5.35
CA ALA A 110 -9.90 10.18 5.96
C ALA A 110 -10.50 10.52 7.33
N THR A 111 -9.62 10.68 8.31
CA THR A 111 -9.97 11.16 9.66
C THR A 111 -9.33 12.52 9.99
N GLN A 112 -8.42 12.96 9.12
CA GLN A 112 -7.75 14.25 9.17
C GLN A 112 -7.99 14.99 7.86
N ASP A 113 -8.60 16.19 7.95
CA ASP A 113 -8.71 17.08 6.79
C ASP A 113 -7.34 17.68 6.46
N ASP A 114 -6.90 17.48 5.23
CA ASP A 114 -5.63 18.00 4.69
C ASP A 114 -5.82 19.31 3.90
N GLY A 115 -7.05 19.81 3.85
CA GLY A 115 -7.42 21.02 3.10
C GLY A 115 -7.58 20.78 1.60
N SER A 116 -7.63 19.52 1.14
CA SER A 116 -7.77 19.16 -0.26
C SER A 116 -9.21 19.19 -0.76
N CYS A 117 -10.20 19.46 0.11
CA CYS A 117 -11.60 19.42 -0.25
C CYS A 117 -11.95 20.35 -1.42
N ILE A 118 -12.56 19.78 -2.46
CA ILE A 118 -13.05 20.48 -3.62
C ILE A 118 -14.56 20.53 -3.55
N LEU A 119 -15.11 21.71 -3.23
CA LEU A 119 -16.55 21.91 -3.18
C LEU A 119 -17.07 22.22 -4.58
N GLY A 120 -18.05 21.45 -5.02
CA GLY A 120 -18.67 21.57 -6.36
C GLY A 120 -17.98 20.68 -7.40
N GLY A 121 -18.69 20.49 -8.51
CA GLY A 121 -18.30 19.54 -9.56
C GLY A 121 -18.75 18.12 -9.27
N THR A 122 -18.54 17.25 -10.23
CA THR A 122 -18.84 15.80 -10.13
C THR A 122 -17.55 15.01 -10.05
N GLY A 123 -17.51 14.02 -9.16
CA GLY A 123 -16.37 13.11 -8.99
C GLY A 123 -16.31 12.09 -10.12
N VAL A 124 -15.21 12.10 -10.85
CA VAL A 124 -14.81 11.04 -11.77
C VAL A 124 -13.80 10.16 -11.04
N ILE A 125 -14.17 8.94 -10.72
CA ILE A 125 -13.33 7.97 -10.02
C ILE A 125 -12.73 7.03 -11.05
N ILE A 126 -11.40 6.93 -11.04
CA ILE A 126 -10.62 6.07 -11.91
C ILE A 126 -9.95 5.04 -11.03
N ASN A 127 -10.39 3.79 -11.11
CA ASN A 127 -9.76 2.68 -10.43
C ASN A 127 -8.90 1.91 -11.42
N ILE A 128 -7.65 1.64 -11.06
CA ILE A 128 -6.72 0.87 -11.88
C ILE A 128 -6.10 -0.21 -11.00
N LEU A 129 -6.17 -1.45 -11.44
CA LEU A 129 -5.36 -2.54 -10.94
C LEU A 129 -4.21 -2.71 -11.93
N THR A 130 -2.99 -2.41 -11.52
CA THR A 130 -1.82 -2.57 -12.38
C THR A 130 -1.50 -4.05 -12.62
N ASP A 131 -0.92 -4.35 -13.75
CA ASP A 131 -0.38 -5.66 -14.10
C ASP A 131 1.07 -5.87 -13.61
N ASN A 132 1.88 -6.68 -14.31
CA ASN A 132 3.28 -6.92 -13.98
C ASN A 132 4.23 -5.82 -14.52
N TYR A 133 3.73 -4.92 -15.37
CA TYR A 133 4.50 -3.85 -16.02
C TYR A 133 3.87 -2.46 -15.77
N PRO A 134 3.67 -2.04 -14.53
CA PRO A 134 2.92 -0.82 -14.18
C PRO A 134 3.50 0.47 -14.80
N ALA A 135 4.78 0.46 -15.16
CA ALA A 135 5.43 1.62 -15.78
C ALA A 135 4.95 1.91 -17.23
N GLU A 136 4.22 0.99 -17.84
CA GLU A 136 3.68 1.13 -19.21
C GLU A 136 2.31 1.80 -19.20
N THR A 137 1.60 1.77 -18.05
CA THR A 137 0.25 2.30 -17.90
C THR A 137 0.24 3.78 -17.57
N THR A 138 -0.48 4.56 -18.39
CA THR A 138 -0.80 5.98 -18.14
C THR A 138 -2.24 6.26 -18.55
N TRP A 139 -2.81 7.35 -18.03
CA TRP A 139 -4.12 7.81 -18.44
C TRP A 139 -4.20 9.33 -18.50
N SER A 140 -5.20 9.82 -19.23
CA SER A 140 -5.56 11.23 -19.27
C SER A 140 -7.08 11.42 -19.33
N LEU A 141 -7.55 12.52 -18.75
CA LEU A 141 -8.92 13.01 -18.87
C LEU A 141 -8.87 14.35 -19.58
N THR A 142 -9.54 14.46 -20.71
CA THR A 142 -9.54 15.64 -21.58
C THR A 142 -10.93 16.28 -21.64
N ASP A 143 -11.01 17.59 -21.50
CA ASP A 143 -12.21 18.37 -21.75
C ASP A 143 -12.43 18.49 -23.26
N ASP A 144 -13.52 17.97 -23.77
CA ASP A 144 -13.81 17.89 -25.19
C ASP A 144 -14.11 19.25 -25.84
N ALA A 145 -14.56 20.22 -25.04
CA ALA A 145 -14.86 21.56 -25.55
C ALA A 145 -13.58 22.37 -25.82
N THR A 146 -12.55 22.15 -25.00
CA THR A 146 -11.29 22.89 -25.07
C THR A 146 -10.15 22.09 -25.67
N GLY A 147 -10.24 20.76 -25.65
CA GLY A 147 -9.16 19.84 -25.97
C GLY A 147 -8.01 19.83 -24.94
N ALA A 148 -8.21 20.44 -23.79
CA ALA A 148 -7.19 20.47 -22.73
C ALA A 148 -7.29 19.25 -21.83
N ALA A 149 -6.15 18.66 -21.46
CA ALA A 149 -6.12 17.67 -20.41
C ALA A 149 -6.42 18.33 -19.06
N VAL A 150 -7.44 17.84 -18.36
CA VAL A 150 -7.85 18.33 -17.03
C VAL A 150 -7.18 17.52 -15.92
N ALA A 151 -6.83 16.26 -16.21
CA ALA A 151 -6.07 15.40 -15.31
C ALA A 151 -5.30 14.32 -16.08
N SER A 152 -4.29 13.75 -15.48
CA SER A 152 -3.57 12.60 -16.00
C SER A 152 -2.87 11.87 -14.85
N GLY A 153 -2.60 10.57 -15.03
CA GLY A 153 -1.89 9.75 -14.05
C GLY A 153 -0.98 8.71 -14.68
N GLY A 154 -0.17 8.05 -13.85
CA GLY A 154 0.90 7.16 -14.28
C GLY A 154 2.15 7.90 -14.77
N PRO A 155 3.23 7.20 -15.18
CA PRO A 155 3.35 5.74 -15.04
C PRO A 155 3.42 5.30 -13.56
N TYR A 156 2.98 4.07 -13.28
CA TYR A 156 2.98 3.49 -11.93
C TYR A 156 4.24 2.70 -11.64
N VAL A 157 4.47 2.35 -10.36
CA VAL A 157 5.70 1.63 -9.95
C VAL A 157 5.40 0.28 -9.30
N ASP A 158 4.21 0.12 -8.67
CA ASP A 158 3.87 -1.06 -7.91
C ASP A 158 3.10 -2.07 -8.77
N VAL A 159 3.58 -3.31 -8.77
CA VAL A 159 3.02 -4.44 -9.52
C VAL A 159 1.76 -4.96 -8.82
N ALA A 160 0.72 -5.29 -9.58
CA ALA A 160 -0.55 -5.84 -9.09
C ALA A 160 -1.14 -4.99 -7.94
N SER A 161 -1.00 -3.68 -8.05
CA SER A 161 -1.41 -2.70 -7.06
C SER A 161 -2.70 -2.01 -7.48
N ALA A 162 -3.62 -1.84 -6.54
CA ALA A 162 -4.83 -1.06 -6.74
C ALA A 162 -4.54 0.43 -6.54
N VAL A 163 -4.86 1.22 -7.54
CA VAL A 163 -4.78 2.69 -7.54
C VAL A 163 -6.16 3.27 -7.74
N GLN A 164 -6.52 4.27 -6.96
CA GLN A 164 -7.74 5.04 -7.13
C GLN A 164 -7.39 6.51 -7.24
N GLU A 165 -7.88 7.14 -8.30
CA GLU A 165 -7.74 8.57 -8.53
C GLU A 165 -9.13 9.19 -8.58
N VAL A 166 -9.32 10.37 -8.00
CA VAL A 166 -10.57 11.13 -8.03
C VAL A 166 -10.31 12.48 -8.67
N VAL A 167 -11.02 12.73 -9.77
CA VAL A 167 -10.95 14.01 -10.51
C VAL A 167 -12.26 14.72 -10.42
N CYS A 168 -12.27 15.92 -9.86
CA CYS A 168 -13.46 16.78 -9.80
C CYS A 168 -13.59 17.61 -11.07
N VAL A 169 -14.68 17.44 -11.78
CA VAL A 169 -14.94 18.16 -13.03
C VAL A 169 -16.29 18.89 -12.99
N GLY A 170 -16.39 20.00 -13.73
CA GLY A 170 -17.64 20.72 -13.91
C GLY A 170 -18.55 20.05 -14.93
N ASP A 171 -19.69 20.72 -15.23
CA ASP A 171 -20.58 20.30 -16.33
C ASP A 171 -19.84 20.40 -17.65
N GLY A 172 -19.95 19.35 -18.49
CA GLY A 172 -19.27 19.28 -19.78
C GLY A 172 -19.09 17.84 -20.26
N CYS A 173 -18.53 17.71 -21.45
CA CYS A 173 -18.15 16.41 -22.02
C CYS A 173 -16.64 16.18 -21.89
N TYR A 174 -16.26 14.96 -21.56
CA TYR A 174 -14.88 14.57 -21.29
C TYR A 174 -14.56 13.24 -21.98
N THR A 175 -13.32 13.11 -22.40
CA THR A 175 -12.77 11.85 -22.91
C THR A 175 -11.70 11.34 -21.95
N PHE A 176 -11.97 10.20 -21.32
CA PHE A 176 -10.97 9.41 -20.61
C PHE A 176 -10.22 8.55 -21.61
N THR A 177 -8.90 8.53 -21.53
CA THR A 177 -8.04 7.66 -22.33
C THR A 177 -7.03 6.98 -21.42
N ILE A 178 -7.00 5.64 -21.47
CA ILE A 178 -5.95 4.84 -20.84
C ILE A 178 -5.00 4.35 -21.93
N ASN A 179 -3.71 4.34 -21.64
CA ASN A 179 -2.67 3.95 -22.58
C ASN A 179 -1.78 2.90 -21.95
N ASP A 180 -1.30 2.01 -22.81
CA ASP A 180 -0.25 1.05 -22.54
C ASP A 180 0.89 1.27 -23.54
N ALA A 181 2.12 1.50 -23.03
CA ALA A 181 3.25 1.88 -23.87
C ALA A 181 3.84 0.71 -24.68
N PHE A 182 3.56 -0.53 -24.28
CA PHE A 182 4.02 -1.72 -24.98
C PHE A 182 2.98 -2.27 -25.97
N GLY A 183 1.68 -1.97 -25.74
CA GLY A 183 0.59 -2.29 -26.63
C GLY A 183 -0.04 -3.67 -26.40
N ASP A 184 0.04 -4.18 -25.17
CA ASP A 184 -0.58 -5.45 -24.77
C ASP A 184 -1.65 -5.30 -23.67
N GLY A 185 -1.93 -4.04 -23.27
CA GLY A 185 -2.95 -3.66 -22.32
C GLY A 185 -2.60 -4.05 -20.88
N LEU A 186 -3.60 -4.00 -19.98
CA LEU A 186 -3.44 -4.38 -18.58
C LEU A 186 -3.64 -5.89 -18.33
N CYS A 187 -4.23 -6.60 -19.27
CA CYS A 187 -4.61 -8.01 -19.19
C CYS A 187 -4.42 -8.68 -20.57
N CYS A 188 -4.22 -9.98 -20.71
CA CYS A 188 -4.10 -11.02 -19.70
C CYS A 188 -2.81 -11.81 -19.98
N GLY A 189 -1.93 -11.28 -20.85
CA GLY A 189 -0.66 -11.89 -21.23
C GLY A 189 0.39 -11.81 -20.13
N PHE A 190 0.49 -10.64 -19.49
CA PHE A 190 1.54 -10.33 -18.53
C PHE A 190 1.00 -9.90 -17.15
N GLY A 191 -0.24 -10.22 -16.83
CA GLY A 191 -0.87 -9.92 -15.56
C GLY A 191 -2.38 -10.02 -15.65
N THR A 192 -3.07 -9.64 -14.58
CA THR A 192 -4.53 -9.58 -14.50
C THR A 192 -4.99 -8.17 -14.11
N GLY A 193 -4.33 -7.16 -14.68
CA GLY A 193 -4.69 -5.79 -14.47
C GLY A 193 -6.05 -5.44 -15.08
N SER A 194 -6.64 -4.36 -14.63
CA SER A 194 -7.95 -3.88 -15.09
C SER A 194 -8.13 -2.41 -14.74
N TYR A 195 -9.11 -1.77 -15.34
CA TYR A 195 -9.56 -0.46 -14.90
C TYR A 195 -11.09 -0.38 -14.89
N ASP A 196 -11.62 0.55 -14.12
CA ASP A 196 -12.98 1.04 -14.26
C ASP A 196 -13.04 2.56 -14.11
N LEU A 197 -14.03 3.14 -14.77
CA LEU A 197 -14.36 4.56 -14.71
C LEU A 197 -15.73 4.69 -14.10
N THR A 198 -15.83 5.37 -12.96
CA THR A 198 -17.10 5.59 -12.25
C THR A 198 -17.39 7.09 -12.17
N VAL A 199 -18.59 7.46 -12.49
CA VAL A 199 -19.08 8.85 -12.41
C VAL A 199 -20.40 8.86 -11.66
N ASP A 200 -20.53 9.73 -10.67
CA ASP A 200 -21.73 9.86 -9.83
C ASP A 200 -22.27 8.53 -9.28
N GLY A 201 -21.32 7.64 -8.90
CA GLY A 201 -21.62 6.32 -8.37
C GLY A 201 -22.00 5.26 -9.41
N ALA A 202 -22.08 5.61 -10.70
CA ALA A 202 -22.34 4.68 -11.79
C ALA A 202 -21.05 4.31 -12.52
N VAL A 203 -20.79 3.00 -12.70
CA VAL A 203 -19.67 2.52 -13.52
C VAL A 203 -20.02 2.73 -14.99
N LEU A 204 -19.27 3.58 -15.69
CA LEU A 204 -19.45 3.88 -17.10
C LEU A 204 -18.77 2.87 -18.02
N THR A 205 -17.56 2.44 -17.65
CA THR A 205 -16.79 1.47 -18.41
C THR A 205 -15.86 0.68 -17.52
N THR A 206 -15.55 -0.51 -17.97
CA THR A 206 -14.52 -1.37 -17.37
C THR A 206 -13.69 -1.96 -18.50
N GLY A 207 -12.39 -2.14 -18.28
CA GLY A 207 -11.51 -2.70 -19.31
C GLY A 207 -10.24 -3.28 -18.74
N GLY A 208 -9.36 -3.68 -19.65
CA GLY A 208 -8.07 -4.26 -19.37
C GLY A 208 -7.46 -4.95 -20.59
N GLU A 209 -8.33 -5.49 -21.48
CA GLU A 209 -7.91 -6.09 -22.75
C GLU A 209 -8.00 -5.06 -23.88
N PHE A 210 -6.96 -4.27 -24.07
CA PHE A 210 -6.82 -3.34 -25.19
C PHE A 210 -5.37 -3.42 -25.72
N ALA A 211 -5.09 -2.77 -26.85
CA ALA A 211 -3.72 -2.68 -27.37
C ALA A 211 -3.00 -1.44 -26.80
N ASP A 212 -2.65 -0.49 -27.67
CA ASP A 212 -1.90 0.71 -27.25
C ASP A 212 -2.74 1.66 -26.38
N SER A 213 -4.06 1.72 -26.59
CA SER A 213 -4.95 2.60 -25.84
C SER A 213 -6.44 2.25 -26.00
N GLU A 214 -7.22 2.69 -25.02
CA GLU A 214 -8.68 2.66 -25.06
C GLU A 214 -9.24 3.99 -24.55
N SER A 215 -10.35 4.46 -25.15
CA SER A 215 -10.96 5.75 -24.80
C SER A 215 -12.46 5.62 -24.59
N THR A 216 -12.96 6.32 -23.57
CA THR A 216 -14.38 6.41 -23.24
C THR A 216 -14.78 7.88 -23.13
N GLN A 217 -15.76 8.30 -23.89
CA GLN A 217 -16.34 9.64 -23.80
C GLN A 217 -17.59 9.61 -22.91
N PHE A 218 -17.76 10.63 -22.09
CA PHE A 218 -18.94 10.82 -21.24
C PHE A 218 -19.23 12.31 -21.04
N CYS A 219 -20.45 12.63 -20.60
CA CYS A 219 -20.84 14.01 -20.30
C CYS A 219 -21.50 14.10 -18.91
N ILE A 220 -21.33 15.23 -18.25
CA ILE A 220 -21.79 15.53 -16.89
C ILE A 220 -22.60 16.83 -16.93
N GLY A 221 -23.67 16.92 -16.14
CA GLY A 221 -24.49 18.13 -15.98
C GLY A 221 -25.95 17.98 -16.37
N GLU A 222 -26.72 19.07 -16.16
CA GLU A 222 -28.13 19.06 -16.49
C GLU A 222 -28.39 18.84 -17.98
N GLY A 223 -29.32 17.96 -18.29
CA GLY A 223 -29.70 17.61 -19.66
C GLY A 223 -28.82 16.58 -20.33
N PHE A 224 -27.79 16.08 -19.65
CA PHE A 224 -27.05 14.90 -20.05
C PHE A 224 -27.52 13.66 -19.27
N GLY A 225 -27.79 12.59 -19.97
CA GLY A 225 -28.28 11.34 -19.41
C GLY A 225 -28.47 10.30 -20.49
N CYS A 226 -28.94 9.12 -20.12
CA CYS A 226 -29.32 8.13 -21.13
C CYS A 226 -30.58 8.55 -21.86
N THR A 227 -30.48 8.81 -23.16
CA THR A 227 -31.64 9.23 -24.02
C THR A 227 -32.35 8.08 -24.69
N ASP A 228 -31.85 6.82 -24.54
CA ASP A 228 -32.50 5.64 -25.11
C ASP A 228 -33.59 5.11 -24.17
N ALA A 229 -34.87 5.24 -24.63
CA ALA A 229 -36.02 4.80 -23.84
C ALA A 229 -36.10 3.28 -23.61
N THR A 230 -35.20 2.49 -24.21
CA THR A 230 -35.09 1.04 -23.98
C THR A 230 -34.06 0.69 -22.91
N ALA A 231 -33.23 1.64 -22.49
CA ALA A 231 -32.27 1.44 -21.42
C ALA A 231 -32.92 1.45 -20.03
N CYS A 232 -32.36 0.72 -19.09
CA CYS A 232 -32.85 0.62 -17.71
C CYS A 232 -32.73 1.93 -16.93
N ASN A 233 -31.76 2.74 -17.30
CA ASN A 233 -31.48 4.04 -16.69
C ASN A 233 -31.86 5.20 -17.62
N TYR A 234 -32.87 5.00 -18.48
CA TYR A 234 -33.41 6.06 -19.32
C TYR A 234 -33.82 7.28 -18.49
N ASP A 235 -33.29 8.43 -18.85
CA ASP A 235 -33.68 9.72 -18.27
C ASP A 235 -34.55 10.51 -19.22
N PRO A 236 -35.86 10.65 -18.95
CA PRO A 236 -36.77 11.42 -19.82
C PRO A 236 -36.49 12.93 -19.82
N ALA A 237 -35.66 13.44 -18.91
CA ALA A 237 -35.22 14.83 -18.86
C ALA A 237 -33.92 15.07 -19.65
N ALA A 238 -33.20 14.01 -19.99
CA ALA A 238 -32.01 14.13 -20.80
C ALA A 238 -32.33 14.56 -22.22
N ILE A 239 -31.61 15.55 -22.69
CA ILE A 239 -31.67 16.06 -24.07
C ILE A 239 -30.39 15.70 -24.85
N ASN A 240 -29.34 15.32 -24.14
CA ASN A 240 -28.08 14.86 -24.70
C ASN A 240 -27.71 13.52 -24.08
N ASP A 241 -27.35 12.55 -24.92
CA ASP A 241 -26.85 11.27 -24.46
C ASP A 241 -25.45 11.46 -23.86
N ASN A 242 -25.26 10.97 -22.64
CA ASN A 242 -23.98 11.01 -21.94
C ASN A 242 -23.18 9.69 -22.05
N GLY A 243 -23.66 8.74 -22.89
CA GLY A 243 -23.04 7.42 -23.05
C GLY A 243 -23.31 6.44 -21.91
N SER A 244 -24.12 6.81 -20.90
CA SER A 244 -24.37 5.98 -19.70
C SER A 244 -25.48 4.95 -19.87
N CYS A 245 -26.07 4.80 -21.07
CA CYS A 245 -27.18 3.90 -21.27
C CYS A 245 -26.83 2.46 -20.89
N ASN A 246 -27.57 1.91 -19.93
CA ASN A 246 -27.42 0.53 -19.48
C ASN A 246 -28.59 -0.31 -19.99
N PHE A 247 -28.27 -1.40 -20.69
CA PHE A 247 -29.27 -2.31 -21.26
C PHE A 247 -29.35 -3.65 -20.49
N ASP A 248 -28.49 -3.83 -19.50
CA ASP A 248 -28.50 -5.00 -18.60
C ASP A 248 -29.45 -4.75 -17.44
N CYS A 249 -30.76 -4.76 -17.76
CA CYS A 249 -31.82 -4.53 -16.79
C CYS A 249 -32.01 -5.74 -15.89
N ALA A 250 -31.15 -5.90 -14.87
CA ALA A 250 -31.28 -6.93 -13.86
C ALA A 250 -32.16 -6.43 -12.72
N GLY A 251 -33.41 -6.84 -12.68
CA GLY A 251 -34.38 -6.50 -11.63
C GLY A 251 -35.32 -7.65 -11.31
N CYS A 252 -36.14 -7.50 -10.27
CA CYS A 252 -37.17 -8.46 -9.92
C CYS A 252 -38.39 -8.26 -10.83
N MET A 253 -38.65 -9.24 -11.72
CA MET A 253 -39.78 -9.24 -12.64
C MET A 253 -41.09 -9.82 -12.05
N ASP A 254 -41.09 -10.22 -10.79
CA ASP A 254 -42.27 -10.71 -10.10
C ASP A 254 -43.09 -9.54 -9.53
N ALA A 255 -44.19 -9.20 -10.20
CA ALA A 255 -45.06 -8.07 -9.80
C ALA A 255 -45.69 -8.21 -8.41
N THR A 256 -45.52 -9.37 -7.75
CA THR A 256 -46.01 -9.59 -6.38
C THR A 256 -44.91 -9.41 -5.32
N ALA A 257 -43.65 -9.29 -5.74
CA ALA A 257 -42.54 -9.03 -4.84
C ALA A 257 -42.50 -7.56 -4.38
N CYS A 258 -42.06 -7.33 -3.15
CA CYS A 258 -41.95 -5.97 -2.60
C CYS A 258 -40.78 -5.15 -3.21
N ASN A 259 -39.90 -5.79 -3.95
CA ASN A 259 -38.81 -5.16 -4.73
C ASN A 259 -39.00 -5.31 -6.24
N TYR A 260 -40.26 -5.39 -6.69
CA TYR A 260 -40.58 -5.41 -8.15
C TYR A 260 -40.08 -4.13 -8.81
N ASP A 261 -39.34 -4.33 -9.89
CA ASP A 261 -38.84 -3.30 -10.76
C ASP A 261 -39.60 -3.40 -12.09
N ALA A 262 -40.40 -2.34 -12.41
CA ALA A 262 -41.42 -2.36 -13.48
C ALA A 262 -40.91 -1.70 -14.78
#